data_678154837f82c6289050ac0c57038b22
#
_entry.id   678154837f82c6289050ac0c57038b22
#
_cell.length_a   1.000
_cell.length_b   1.000
_cell.length_c   1.000
_cell.angle_alpha   90.00
_cell.angle_beta   90.00
_cell.angle_gamma   90.00
#
_symmetry.space_group_name_H-M   'P 1'
#
loop_
_entity.id
_entity.type
_entity.pdbx_description
1 polymer ?
#
loop_
_entity_poly.entity_id
_entity_poly.type
_entity_poly.pdbx_seq_one_letter_code
_entity_poly.pdbx_strand_id
1 'polypeptide(L)'
;MSSHGAGDEASVRITADTPQRAAVVDAIEGVVDAPVLNTGPAGTPASLCLFTVGGRTAIYTELSPERAADAGETIGDGDLPTVDAHAVVEHDEDTPTLPIPDSGPLSVGTRRVLGPCGWTDPSIRPEPIAGRIDAETALERVETVGLRGRGRADGSGGGAVSEIWNRTMEADGDPVVVVHAADTDCRTDELLCRAVPGAVLDSAALAADVVGATDVAVLATERSLDPLRAVAEEEIVHPAPDSFRVGEPTMALEALEGNDRLEARRRPPGPEEWGLYGRPTVIHTPRTLLQLRALLEGKPFDPESADPGTRLISIRGAVSALAVVELRTDSPLSTALAAVEPSGDRYVVGGRFGGLTRSLDVPASAPALSASGLGTEGVLEILDPDDCVVATVGERAAFAREENCGRCVPCREGSKQLHETLRGVYEGEFDSAAIRELSRVMRTTSLCAFGEAAGRPVRTALETFEPEFRAHAEGRCPSGSCGGFR
;
A
#
# COMPACT_ATOMS: atom_id res chain seq x y z
N MET A 1 -50.48 22.10 8.09
CA MET A 1 -49.30 21.92 8.92
C MET A 1 -49.11 20.44 9.06
N SER A 2 -48.46 19.81 8.11
CA SER A 2 -48.11 18.39 8.13
C SER A 2 -46.66 18.31 8.54
N SER A 3 -46.41 17.77 9.72
CA SER A 3 -45.10 17.38 10.18
C SER A 3 -44.62 16.24 9.29
N HIS A 4 -43.75 16.53 8.34
CA HIS A 4 -42.92 15.50 7.75
C HIS A 4 -42.00 15.02 8.87
N GLY A 5 -42.20 13.80 9.37
CA GLY A 5 -41.25 13.12 10.20
C GLY A 5 -39.93 13.06 9.42
N ALA A 6 -38.82 13.25 10.13
CA ALA A 6 -37.52 12.87 9.62
C ALA A 6 -37.58 11.36 9.35
N GLY A 7 -37.84 10.97 8.10
CA GLY A 7 -37.70 9.61 7.65
C GLY A 7 -36.20 9.30 7.68
N ASP A 8 -35.88 8.12 8.18
CA ASP A 8 -34.53 7.56 8.16
C ASP A 8 -33.95 7.75 6.77
N GLU A 9 -32.85 8.50 6.67
CA GLU A 9 -32.28 8.92 5.39
C GLU A 9 -31.68 7.70 4.70
N ALA A 10 -32.36 7.17 3.70
CA ALA A 10 -31.90 6.02 2.92
C ALA A 10 -30.76 6.44 1.99
N SER A 11 -29.72 5.62 1.88
CA SER A 11 -28.61 5.85 0.96
C SER A 11 -28.04 4.57 0.38
N VAL A 12 -27.51 4.66 -0.84
CA VAL A 12 -26.81 3.57 -1.51
C VAL A 12 -25.36 3.97 -1.75
N ARG A 13 -24.40 3.10 -1.44
CA ARG A 13 -22.97 3.30 -1.69
C ARG A 13 -22.41 2.17 -2.53
N ILE A 14 -21.60 2.51 -3.52
CA ILE A 14 -20.99 1.54 -4.43
C ILE A 14 -19.48 1.77 -4.50
N THR A 15 -18.69 0.73 -4.18
CA THR A 15 -17.23 0.79 -4.11
C THR A 15 -16.53 0.40 -5.42
N ALA A 16 -17.28 0.02 -6.45
CA ALA A 16 -16.74 -0.55 -7.66
C ALA A 16 -16.18 0.49 -8.63
N ASP A 17 -15.12 0.09 -9.33
CA ASP A 17 -14.50 0.82 -10.44
C ASP A 17 -14.43 -0.08 -11.68
N THR A 18 -15.54 -0.68 -12.04
CA THR A 18 -15.66 -1.66 -13.14
C THR A 18 -16.81 -1.30 -14.07
N PRO A 19 -16.82 -1.78 -15.34
CA PRO A 19 -17.96 -1.63 -16.23
C PRO A 19 -19.27 -2.19 -15.65
N GLN A 20 -19.20 -3.22 -14.80
CA GLN A 20 -20.35 -3.76 -14.09
C GLN A 20 -20.99 -2.74 -13.14
N ARG A 21 -20.17 -1.82 -12.58
CA ARG A 21 -20.69 -0.74 -11.75
C ARG A 21 -21.69 0.14 -12.49
N ALA A 22 -21.38 0.57 -13.69
CA ALA A 22 -22.30 1.43 -14.45
C ALA A 22 -23.67 0.76 -14.60
N ALA A 23 -23.72 -0.53 -14.93
CA ALA A 23 -24.96 -1.27 -15.05
C ALA A 23 -25.71 -1.43 -13.71
N VAL A 24 -24.98 -1.56 -12.59
CA VAL A 24 -25.58 -1.62 -11.24
C VAL A 24 -26.09 -0.24 -10.84
N VAL A 25 -25.35 0.83 -11.09
CA VAL A 25 -25.78 2.22 -10.84
C VAL A 25 -27.02 2.54 -11.65
N ASP A 26 -27.00 2.30 -12.96
CA ASP A 26 -28.13 2.55 -13.85
C ASP A 26 -29.40 1.80 -13.40
N ALA A 27 -29.23 0.55 -12.94
CA ALA A 27 -30.33 -0.26 -12.45
C ALA A 27 -30.96 0.30 -11.15
N ILE A 28 -30.14 0.85 -10.25
CA ILE A 28 -30.58 1.45 -8.99
C ILE A 28 -31.19 2.83 -9.24
N GLU A 29 -30.49 3.72 -9.96
CA GLU A 29 -30.95 5.09 -10.24
C GLU A 29 -32.28 5.14 -11.00
N GLY A 30 -32.62 4.07 -11.71
CA GLY A 30 -33.89 3.94 -12.40
C GLY A 30 -35.09 3.70 -11.49
N VAL A 31 -34.86 3.29 -10.23
CA VAL A 31 -35.93 2.83 -9.30
C VAL A 31 -35.92 3.50 -7.94
N VAL A 32 -34.88 4.26 -7.58
CA VAL A 32 -34.68 4.84 -6.22
C VAL A 32 -34.59 6.36 -6.26
N ASP A 33 -35.31 7.01 -5.33
CA ASP A 33 -35.15 8.45 -5.04
C ASP A 33 -34.18 8.69 -3.86
N ALA A 34 -33.23 7.75 -3.65
CA ALA A 34 -32.17 7.85 -2.63
C ALA A 34 -30.83 8.18 -3.29
N PRO A 35 -29.93 8.94 -2.62
CA PRO A 35 -28.63 9.27 -3.18
C PRO A 35 -27.78 8.01 -3.40
N VAL A 36 -27.27 7.85 -4.63
CA VAL A 36 -26.29 6.81 -4.99
C VAL A 36 -24.90 7.40 -4.96
N LEU A 37 -24.09 7.00 -3.98
CA LEU A 37 -22.76 7.54 -3.72
C LEU A 37 -21.66 6.62 -4.28
N ASN A 38 -20.70 7.21 -4.94
CA ASN A 38 -19.44 6.54 -5.30
C ASN A 38 -18.42 6.70 -4.16
N THR A 39 -18.05 5.62 -3.51
CA THR A 39 -17.21 5.68 -2.31
C THR A 39 -15.78 5.18 -2.53
N GLY A 40 -15.38 4.94 -3.77
CA GLY A 40 -14.04 4.42 -4.05
C GLY A 40 -13.81 3.01 -3.47
N PRO A 41 -12.58 2.48 -3.57
CA PRO A 41 -12.27 1.12 -3.16
C PRO A 41 -12.27 0.94 -1.64
N ALA A 42 -12.79 -0.20 -1.16
CA ALA A 42 -12.82 -0.58 0.26
C ALA A 42 -11.61 -1.44 0.70
N GLY A 43 -10.79 -1.91 -0.23
CA GLY A 43 -9.69 -2.86 0.05
C GLY A 43 -10.14 -4.33 0.07
N THR A 44 -11.40 -4.62 -0.19
CA THR A 44 -11.94 -5.98 -0.26
C THR A 44 -11.67 -6.64 -1.61
N PRO A 45 -11.66 -8.00 -1.66
CA PRO A 45 -11.55 -8.74 -2.92
C PRO A 45 -12.64 -8.40 -3.92
N ALA A 46 -13.87 -8.24 -3.45
CA ALA A 46 -15.03 -7.94 -4.27
C ALA A 46 -15.49 -6.48 -4.14
N SER A 47 -16.19 -6.00 -5.15
CA SER A 47 -16.91 -4.72 -5.07
C SER A 47 -18.08 -4.84 -4.10
N LEU A 48 -18.29 -3.78 -3.32
CA LEU A 48 -19.40 -3.70 -2.38
C LEU A 48 -20.51 -2.82 -2.94
N CYS A 49 -21.75 -3.25 -2.71
CA CYS A 49 -22.93 -2.42 -2.79
C CYS A 49 -23.58 -2.38 -1.40
N LEU A 50 -23.73 -1.19 -0.85
CA LEU A 50 -24.12 -0.95 0.52
C LEU A 50 -25.45 -0.18 0.53
N PHE A 51 -26.48 -0.77 1.10
CA PHE A 51 -27.79 -0.12 1.28
C PHE A 51 -27.96 0.23 2.75
N THR A 52 -28.20 1.49 3.05
CA THR A 52 -28.32 1.98 4.43
C THR A 52 -29.68 2.59 4.69
N VAL A 53 -30.32 2.23 5.78
CA VAL A 53 -31.57 2.80 6.31
C VAL A 53 -31.48 2.81 7.83
N GLY A 54 -31.60 3.98 8.46
CA GLY A 54 -31.76 4.14 9.91
C GLY A 54 -30.69 3.45 10.73
N GLY A 55 -29.39 3.72 10.49
CA GLY A 55 -28.29 3.13 11.26
C GLY A 55 -28.10 1.62 11.03
N ARG A 56 -28.64 1.08 9.93
CA ARG A 56 -28.45 -0.31 9.51
C ARG A 56 -27.98 -0.36 8.06
N THR A 57 -26.97 -1.16 7.77
CA THR A 57 -26.42 -1.33 6.42
C THR A 57 -26.46 -2.80 5.98
N ALA A 58 -27.11 -3.06 4.86
CA ALA A 58 -27.01 -4.35 4.16
C ALA A 58 -25.84 -4.31 3.17
N ILE A 59 -24.94 -5.27 3.26
CA ILE A 59 -23.71 -5.40 2.49
C ILE A 59 -23.87 -6.51 1.45
N TYR A 60 -23.69 -6.14 0.19
CA TYR A 60 -23.67 -7.08 -0.93
C TYR A 60 -22.31 -7.08 -1.60
N THR A 61 -21.85 -8.24 -2.03
CA THR A 61 -20.68 -8.41 -2.89
C THR A 61 -21.14 -8.93 -4.25
N GLU A 62 -20.58 -8.38 -5.35
CA GLU A 62 -20.84 -8.83 -6.73
C GLU A 62 -22.34 -8.83 -7.12
N LEU A 63 -23.04 -7.77 -6.76
CA LEU A 63 -24.48 -7.64 -7.03
C LEU A 63 -24.73 -7.55 -8.56
N SER A 64 -25.63 -8.41 -9.09
CA SER A 64 -26.06 -8.31 -10.49
C SER A 64 -27.01 -7.12 -10.69
N PRO A 65 -27.12 -6.55 -11.92
CA PRO A 65 -28.06 -5.45 -12.19
C PRO A 65 -29.53 -5.76 -11.85
N GLU A 66 -29.99 -6.99 -12.10
CA GLU A 66 -31.36 -7.40 -11.74
C GLU A 66 -31.59 -7.36 -10.23
N ARG A 67 -30.67 -7.93 -9.45
CA ARG A 67 -30.74 -7.91 -7.99
C ARG A 67 -30.53 -6.49 -7.42
N ALA A 68 -29.76 -5.67 -8.11
CA ALA A 68 -29.57 -4.27 -7.76
C ALA A 68 -30.89 -3.47 -7.90
N ALA A 69 -31.66 -3.74 -8.95
CA ALA A 69 -32.96 -3.14 -9.14
C ALA A 69 -33.96 -3.58 -8.04
N ASP A 70 -34.05 -4.90 -7.74
CA ASP A 70 -34.92 -5.42 -6.66
C ASP A 70 -34.56 -4.80 -5.29
N ALA A 71 -33.27 -4.69 -4.99
CA ALA A 71 -32.80 -4.05 -3.77
C ALA A 71 -33.07 -2.53 -3.79
N GLY A 72 -32.97 -1.91 -4.96
CA GLY A 72 -33.35 -0.53 -5.21
C GLY A 72 -34.82 -0.27 -4.91
N GLU A 73 -35.72 -1.08 -5.43
CA GLU A 73 -37.17 -0.98 -5.14
C GLU A 73 -37.44 -1.07 -3.63
N THR A 74 -36.79 -2.03 -2.95
CA THR A 74 -36.97 -2.24 -1.50
C THR A 74 -36.53 -1.00 -0.71
N ILE A 75 -35.39 -0.41 -1.02
CA ILE A 75 -34.91 0.80 -0.32
C ILE A 75 -35.75 2.03 -0.69
N GLY A 76 -36.29 2.08 -1.92
CA GLY A 76 -37.23 3.12 -2.36
C GLY A 76 -38.54 3.11 -1.56
N ASP A 77 -38.97 1.96 -1.10
CA ASP A 77 -40.12 1.82 -0.19
C ASP A 77 -39.79 2.16 1.28
N GLY A 78 -38.53 2.48 1.59
CA GLY A 78 -38.05 2.82 2.93
C GLY A 78 -37.61 1.61 3.76
N ASP A 79 -37.57 0.42 3.18
CA ASP A 79 -37.13 -0.79 3.83
C ASP A 79 -35.69 -1.15 3.49
N LEU A 80 -34.98 -1.79 4.43
CA LEU A 80 -33.63 -2.27 4.19
C LEU A 80 -33.66 -3.60 3.39
N PRO A 81 -33.04 -3.65 2.18
CA PRO A 81 -32.98 -4.91 1.43
C PRO A 81 -32.02 -5.88 2.16
N THR A 82 -32.57 -7.00 2.63
CA THR A 82 -31.79 -8.01 3.38
C THR A 82 -31.73 -9.36 2.68
N VAL A 83 -32.50 -9.56 1.64
CA VAL A 83 -32.56 -10.84 0.88
C VAL A 83 -31.20 -11.05 0.19
N ASP A 84 -30.54 -12.16 0.50
CA ASP A 84 -29.23 -12.54 -0.03
C ASP A 84 -28.11 -11.51 0.27
N ALA A 85 -28.31 -10.62 1.25
CA ALA A 85 -27.21 -9.77 1.73
C ALA A 85 -26.11 -10.64 2.37
N HIS A 86 -24.86 -10.31 2.11
CA HIS A 86 -23.70 -10.95 2.72
C HIS A 86 -23.68 -10.75 4.23
N ALA A 87 -24.06 -9.55 4.65
CA ALA A 87 -24.21 -9.18 6.04
C ALA A 87 -25.19 -8.01 6.19
N VAL A 88 -25.78 -7.91 7.38
CA VAL A 88 -26.49 -6.71 7.82
C VAL A 88 -25.83 -6.24 9.12
N VAL A 89 -25.38 -4.99 9.15
CA VAL A 89 -24.64 -4.41 10.26
C VAL A 89 -25.42 -3.25 10.86
N GLU A 90 -25.58 -3.23 12.18
CA GLU A 90 -26.11 -2.08 12.93
C GLU A 90 -24.96 -1.15 13.33
N HIS A 91 -25.18 0.16 13.21
CA HIS A 91 -24.17 1.17 13.50
C HIS A 91 -24.82 2.51 13.86
N ASP A 92 -24.04 3.45 14.37
CA ASP A 92 -24.51 4.81 14.59
C ASP A 92 -24.82 5.47 13.22
N GLU A 93 -25.92 6.22 13.12
CA GLU A 93 -26.36 6.84 11.86
C GLU A 93 -25.28 7.74 11.25
N ASP A 94 -24.55 8.49 12.07
CA ASP A 94 -23.47 9.40 11.67
C ASP A 94 -22.10 8.75 11.61
N THR A 95 -21.98 7.40 11.51
CA THR A 95 -20.69 6.76 11.48
C THR A 95 -19.84 7.24 10.31
N PRO A 96 -18.59 7.72 10.54
CA PRO A 96 -17.69 8.18 9.46
C PRO A 96 -16.92 7.03 8.80
N THR A 97 -17.17 5.80 9.22
CA THR A 97 -16.41 4.63 8.77
C THR A 97 -17.31 3.51 8.29
N LEU A 98 -16.82 2.70 7.35
CA LEU A 98 -17.50 1.52 6.85
C LEU A 98 -17.90 0.60 8.02
N PRO A 99 -19.19 0.28 8.18
CA PRO A 99 -19.64 -0.70 9.16
C PRO A 99 -19.04 -2.08 8.86
N ILE A 100 -18.52 -2.74 9.90
CA ILE A 100 -17.79 -4.00 9.75
C ILE A 100 -18.66 -5.16 10.24
N PRO A 101 -18.88 -6.19 9.43
CA PRO A 101 -19.59 -7.39 9.86
C PRO A 101 -18.73 -8.24 10.80
N ASP A 102 -19.35 -9.11 11.60
CA ASP A 102 -18.65 -9.99 12.55
C ASP A 102 -17.75 -11.05 11.88
N SER A 103 -17.92 -11.28 10.58
CA SER A 103 -17.17 -12.29 9.83
C SER A 103 -16.95 -11.88 8.38
N GLY A 104 -16.06 -12.60 7.68
CA GLY A 104 -15.73 -12.37 6.29
C GLY A 104 -14.53 -11.44 6.09
N PRO A 105 -14.16 -11.15 4.83
CA PRO A 105 -12.93 -10.38 4.52
C PRO A 105 -12.84 -8.99 5.17
N LEU A 106 -13.98 -8.32 5.35
CA LEU A 106 -14.04 -7.00 6.00
C LEU A 106 -13.69 -7.02 7.49
N SER A 107 -13.93 -8.15 8.18
CA SER A 107 -13.64 -8.29 9.62
C SER A 107 -12.18 -8.60 9.93
N VAL A 108 -11.35 -8.81 8.91
CA VAL A 108 -9.94 -9.19 9.10
C VAL A 108 -9.09 -7.99 9.49
N GLY A 109 -8.38 -8.12 10.62
CA GLY A 109 -7.47 -7.10 11.12
C GLY A 109 -8.19 -5.92 11.79
N THR A 110 -7.80 -4.72 11.42
CA THR A 110 -8.42 -3.46 11.87
C THR A 110 -8.67 -2.54 10.69
N ARG A 111 -9.43 -1.46 10.90
CA ARG A 111 -9.70 -0.48 9.83
C ARG A 111 -9.52 0.95 10.35
N ARG A 112 -8.38 1.25 10.94
CA ARG A 112 -8.05 2.59 11.45
C ARG A 112 -7.87 3.59 10.31
N VAL A 113 -7.03 3.23 9.33
CA VAL A 113 -6.75 4.00 8.12
C VAL A 113 -7.75 3.66 7.02
N LEU A 114 -8.11 2.39 6.90
CA LEU A 114 -9.09 1.92 5.93
C LEU A 114 -10.55 2.21 6.33
N GLY A 115 -10.82 2.69 7.54
CA GLY A 115 -12.17 2.91 8.04
C GLY A 115 -13.08 3.69 7.07
N PRO A 116 -12.67 4.85 6.56
CA PRO A 116 -13.45 5.63 5.61
C PRO A 116 -13.52 5.03 4.20
N CYS A 117 -12.57 4.15 3.84
CA CYS A 117 -12.46 3.57 2.50
C CYS A 117 -13.68 2.68 2.18
N GLY A 118 -14.34 2.97 1.07
CA GLY A 118 -15.59 2.32 0.67
C GLY A 118 -16.84 2.88 1.37
N TRP A 119 -16.71 3.93 2.18
CA TRP A 119 -17.83 4.54 2.91
C TRP A 119 -18.03 6.02 2.59
N THR A 120 -16.96 6.81 2.62
CA THR A 120 -17.03 8.25 2.35
C THR A 120 -16.97 8.52 0.85
N ASP A 121 -17.60 9.61 0.42
CA ASP A 121 -17.46 10.12 -0.95
C ASP A 121 -16.07 10.73 -1.14
N PRO A 122 -15.25 10.23 -2.08
CA PRO A 122 -13.90 10.76 -2.32
C PRO A 122 -13.85 12.22 -2.76
N SER A 123 -14.96 12.77 -3.28
CA SER A 123 -15.04 14.19 -3.68
C SER A 123 -15.21 15.13 -2.49
N ILE A 124 -15.57 14.61 -1.32
CA ILE A 124 -15.77 15.40 -0.11
C ILE A 124 -14.46 15.51 0.66
N ARG A 125 -14.01 16.75 0.90
CA ARG A 125 -12.89 16.98 1.80
C ARG A 125 -13.33 16.75 3.25
N PRO A 126 -12.56 15.97 4.03
CA PRO A 126 -12.84 15.85 5.46
C PRO A 126 -12.63 17.19 6.18
N GLU A 127 -13.09 17.27 7.42
CA GLU A 127 -12.69 18.40 8.27
C GLU A 127 -11.17 18.47 8.38
N PRO A 128 -10.56 19.64 8.08
CA PRO A 128 -9.10 19.76 8.12
C PRO A 128 -8.56 19.56 9.53
N ILE A 129 -7.44 18.84 9.66
CA ILE A 129 -6.62 18.85 10.89
C ILE A 129 -5.49 19.87 10.81
N ALA A 130 -5.05 20.22 9.61
CA ALA A 130 -4.16 21.34 9.37
C ALA A 130 -4.79 22.63 9.95
N GLY A 131 -4.02 23.38 10.75
CA GLY A 131 -4.49 24.60 11.45
C GLY A 131 -5.36 24.36 12.69
N ARG A 132 -5.81 23.13 13.00
CA ARG A 132 -6.50 22.78 14.26
C ARG A 132 -5.55 22.34 15.38
N ILE A 133 -4.40 21.82 14.99
CA ILE A 133 -3.32 21.43 15.88
C ILE A 133 -2.13 22.29 15.47
N ASP A 134 -1.51 22.97 16.42
CA ASP A 134 -0.29 23.73 16.14
C ASP A 134 0.88 22.81 15.85
N ALA A 135 1.85 23.33 15.10
CA ALA A 135 3.00 22.57 14.59
C ALA A 135 3.84 21.96 15.72
N GLU A 136 4.05 22.67 16.82
CA GLU A 136 4.83 22.19 17.97
C GLU A 136 4.14 21.00 18.65
N THR A 137 2.84 21.09 18.92
CA THR A 137 2.03 20.00 19.47
C THR A 137 2.00 18.79 18.54
N ALA A 138 1.91 18.98 17.23
CA ALA A 138 1.93 17.90 16.26
C ALA A 138 3.29 17.17 16.26
N LEU A 139 4.39 17.91 16.24
CA LEU A 139 5.73 17.36 16.30
C LEU A 139 5.97 16.58 17.61
N GLU A 140 5.61 17.17 18.77
CA GLU A 140 5.76 16.52 20.08
C GLU A 140 5.01 15.18 20.13
N ARG A 141 3.78 15.11 19.60
CA ARG A 141 3.00 13.86 19.54
C ARG A 141 3.66 12.80 18.67
N VAL A 142 4.16 13.21 17.50
CA VAL A 142 4.84 12.31 16.56
C VAL A 142 6.15 11.77 17.16
N GLU A 143 6.92 12.60 17.85
CA GLU A 143 8.13 12.23 18.57
C GLU A 143 7.84 11.28 19.74
N THR A 144 6.87 11.64 20.58
CA THR A 144 6.49 10.85 21.76
C THR A 144 6.06 9.43 21.39
N VAL A 145 5.31 9.30 20.28
CA VAL A 145 4.86 7.99 19.80
C VAL A 145 5.95 7.25 19.04
N GLY A 146 6.90 7.98 18.43
CA GLY A 146 7.94 7.38 17.56
C GLY A 146 7.35 6.82 16.26
N LEU A 147 6.39 7.55 15.65
CA LEU A 147 5.75 7.13 14.41
C LEU A 147 6.79 6.89 13.30
N ARG A 148 6.69 5.74 12.65
CA ARG A 148 7.59 5.36 11.54
C ARG A 148 6.91 5.51 10.20
N GLY A 149 7.72 5.79 9.17
CA GLY A 149 7.26 5.79 7.78
C GLY A 149 6.75 4.43 7.30
N ARG A 150 5.93 4.45 6.27
CA ARG A 150 5.31 3.29 5.62
C ARG A 150 5.60 3.32 4.12
N GLY A 151 5.94 2.18 3.52
CA GLY A 151 6.17 2.07 2.09
C GLY A 151 7.62 2.31 1.67
N ARG A 152 7.88 2.19 0.36
CA ARG A 152 9.24 2.27 -0.21
C ARG A 152 9.85 3.68 -0.14
N ALA A 153 9.02 4.71 -0.29
CA ALA A 153 9.48 6.09 -0.34
C ALA A 153 9.89 6.64 1.03
N ASP A 154 9.28 6.15 2.10
CA ASP A 154 9.64 6.53 3.48
C ASP A 154 10.89 5.79 4.02
N GLY A 155 11.68 5.24 3.12
CA GLY A 155 12.89 4.50 3.43
C GLY A 155 12.65 3.02 3.74
N SER A 156 13.61 2.17 3.33
CA SER A 156 13.59 0.75 3.63
C SER A 156 13.68 0.53 5.16
N GLY A 157 12.61 0.03 5.74
CA GLY A 157 12.55 -0.24 7.18
C GLY A 157 11.82 0.83 8.01
N GLY A 158 11.34 1.91 7.39
CA GLY A 158 10.59 2.97 8.05
C GLY A 158 11.44 3.76 9.04
N GLY A 159 12.02 4.87 8.62
CA GLY A 159 12.65 5.86 9.50
C GLY A 159 11.59 6.52 10.41
N ALA A 160 12.01 7.11 11.52
CA ALA A 160 11.12 7.91 12.34
C ALA A 160 10.71 9.18 11.56
N VAL A 161 9.41 9.46 11.54
CA VAL A 161 8.86 10.64 10.86
C VAL A 161 9.44 11.93 11.45
N SER A 162 9.56 12.00 12.78
CA SER A 162 10.13 13.16 13.48
C SER A 162 11.60 13.41 13.13
N GLU A 163 12.40 12.37 12.92
CA GLU A 163 13.81 12.55 12.51
C GLU A 163 13.91 13.20 11.13
N ILE A 164 13.04 12.82 10.18
CA ILE A 164 12.99 13.44 8.85
C ILE A 164 12.57 14.89 8.97
N TRP A 165 11.53 15.18 9.75
CA TRP A 165 11.04 16.54 9.95
C TRP A 165 12.07 17.44 10.61
N ASN A 166 12.72 16.97 11.67
CA ASN A 166 13.76 17.74 12.37
C ASN A 166 14.93 18.07 11.44
N ARG A 167 15.43 17.11 10.66
CA ARG A 167 16.49 17.36 9.66
C ARG A 167 16.06 18.36 8.59
N THR A 168 14.79 18.26 8.13
CA THR A 168 14.27 19.21 7.14
C THR A 168 14.19 20.63 7.69
N MET A 169 13.78 20.80 8.95
CA MET A 169 13.71 22.11 9.62
C MET A 169 15.10 22.68 9.96
N GLU A 170 16.10 21.81 10.18
CA GLU A 170 17.49 22.22 10.46
C GLU A 170 18.26 22.55 9.18
N ALA A 171 17.80 22.12 8.01
CA ALA A 171 18.47 22.34 6.75
C ALA A 171 18.26 23.78 6.22
N ASP A 172 19.22 24.27 5.45
CA ASP A 172 19.11 25.60 4.82
C ASP A 172 18.16 25.58 3.62
N GLY A 173 17.26 26.52 3.54
CA GLY A 173 16.34 26.75 2.41
C GLY A 173 14.87 26.58 2.78
N ASP A 174 13.99 26.81 1.81
CA ASP A 174 12.53 26.71 1.97
C ASP A 174 12.09 25.24 1.80
N PRO A 175 11.52 24.59 2.82
CA PRO A 175 11.12 23.20 2.73
C PRO A 175 10.01 22.93 1.70
N VAL A 176 9.94 21.66 1.24
CA VAL A 176 8.85 21.14 0.38
C VAL A 176 8.34 19.84 0.95
N VAL A 177 7.04 19.59 0.86
CA VAL A 177 6.46 18.28 1.14
C VAL A 177 6.07 17.59 -0.15
N VAL A 178 6.50 16.35 -0.32
CA VAL A 178 6.15 15.49 -1.44
C VAL A 178 5.28 14.32 -0.97
N VAL A 179 4.07 14.24 -1.50
CA VAL A 179 3.22 13.05 -1.37
C VAL A 179 3.64 12.05 -2.44
N HIS A 180 4.23 10.95 -2.02
CA HIS A 180 4.68 9.90 -2.92
C HIS A 180 3.62 8.79 -3.04
N ALA A 181 2.75 8.89 -4.03
CA ALA A 181 1.69 7.94 -4.36
C ALA A 181 1.98 7.16 -5.66
N ALA A 182 3.27 6.95 -5.97
CA ALA A 182 3.72 6.41 -7.25
C ALA A 182 4.33 4.99 -7.14
N ASP A 183 4.13 4.27 -6.03
CA ASP A 183 4.63 2.91 -5.89
C ASP A 183 3.76 1.92 -6.70
N THR A 184 4.30 1.46 -7.84
CA THR A 184 3.60 0.51 -8.73
C THR A 184 3.58 -0.93 -8.21
N ASP A 185 4.42 -1.27 -7.23
CA ASP A 185 4.48 -2.62 -6.65
C ASP A 185 3.44 -2.86 -5.56
N CYS A 186 3.10 -1.80 -4.81
CA CYS A 186 2.11 -1.84 -3.74
C CYS A 186 0.90 -0.96 -4.06
N ARG A 187 -0.25 -1.57 -4.31
CA ARG A 187 -1.48 -0.84 -4.67
C ARG A 187 -2.17 -0.13 -3.51
N THR A 188 -1.61 -0.18 -2.32
CA THR A 188 -2.21 0.42 -1.13
C THR A 188 -2.30 1.94 -1.23
N ASP A 189 -1.24 2.60 -1.72
CA ASP A 189 -1.22 4.05 -1.86
C ASP A 189 -2.20 4.53 -2.94
N GLU A 190 -2.32 3.78 -4.05
CA GLU A 190 -3.36 4.00 -5.06
C GLU A 190 -4.77 3.88 -4.46
N LEU A 191 -5.02 2.84 -3.66
CA LEU A 191 -6.29 2.64 -2.97
C LEU A 191 -6.66 3.85 -2.11
N LEU A 192 -5.72 4.32 -1.27
CA LEU A 192 -5.94 5.45 -0.36
C LEU A 192 -6.19 6.76 -1.12
N CYS A 193 -5.42 7.04 -2.17
CA CYS A 193 -5.62 8.22 -3.02
C CYS A 193 -6.96 8.20 -3.76
N ARG A 194 -7.51 7.02 -4.03
CA ARG A 194 -8.81 6.87 -4.70
C ARG A 194 -9.99 6.87 -3.74
N ALA A 195 -9.79 6.41 -2.52
CA ALA A 195 -10.85 6.32 -1.54
C ALA A 195 -10.98 7.58 -0.66
N VAL A 196 -9.85 8.18 -0.28
CA VAL A 196 -9.81 9.30 0.68
C VAL A 196 -8.77 10.37 0.29
N PRO A 197 -8.80 10.86 -0.96
CA PRO A 197 -7.77 11.80 -1.46
C PRO A 197 -7.71 13.09 -0.62
N GLY A 198 -8.86 13.62 -0.17
CA GLY A 198 -8.92 14.81 0.67
C GLY A 198 -8.21 14.63 2.00
N ALA A 199 -8.30 13.45 2.63
CA ALA A 199 -7.60 13.16 3.88
C ALA A 199 -6.07 13.05 3.68
N VAL A 200 -5.63 12.49 2.55
CA VAL A 200 -4.21 12.43 2.19
C VAL A 200 -3.63 13.84 2.04
N LEU A 201 -4.33 14.72 1.30
CA LEU A 201 -3.87 16.09 1.06
C LEU A 201 -3.89 16.96 2.32
N ASP A 202 -4.92 16.85 3.16
CA ASP A 202 -4.98 17.55 4.44
C ASP A 202 -3.83 17.11 5.37
N SER A 203 -3.51 15.82 5.37
CA SER A 203 -2.36 15.32 6.15
C SER A 203 -1.01 15.81 5.61
N ALA A 204 -0.90 16.01 4.30
CA ALA A 204 0.28 16.59 3.68
C ALA A 204 0.40 18.10 4.02
N ALA A 205 -0.70 18.82 4.02
CA ALA A 205 -0.75 20.22 4.46
C ALA A 205 -0.34 20.37 5.93
N LEU A 206 -0.79 19.47 6.81
CA LEU A 206 -0.34 19.45 8.19
C LEU A 206 1.17 19.20 8.32
N ALA A 207 1.72 18.24 7.56
CA ALA A 207 3.17 18.03 7.55
C ALA A 207 3.92 19.27 7.04
N ALA A 208 3.36 20.00 6.06
CA ALA A 208 3.91 21.25 5.57
C ALA A 208 3.90 22.33 6.67
N ASP A 209 2.79 22.49 7.39
CA ASP A 209 2.68 23.42 8.52
C ASP A 209 3.77 23.13 9.58
N VAL A 210 4.01 21.85 9.90
CA VAL A 210 5.01 21.47 10.91
C VAL A 210 6.43 21.80 10.48
N VAL A 211 6.79 21.52 9.24
CA VAL A 211 8.16 21.75 8.76
C VAL A 211 8.36 23.17 8.19
N GLY A 212 7.32 24.01 8.18
CA GLY A 212 7.37 25.36 7.62
C GLY A 212 7.46 25.38 6.09
N ALA A 213 6.94 24.34 5.42
CA ALA A 213 6.93 24.28 3.96
C ALA A 213 5.76 25.11 3.39
N THR A 214 6.04 25.83 2.30
CA THR A 214 5.03 26.60 1.56
C THR A 214 4.46 25.80 0.38
N ASP A 215 5.18 24.78 -0.06
CA ASP A 215 4.85 24.01 -1.26
C ASP A 215 4.59 22.55 -0.92
N VAL A 216 3.55 22.00 -1.53
CA VAL A 216 3.22 20.58 -1.53
C VAL A 216 3.19 20.09 -2.98
N ALA A 217 3.86 18.99 -3.29
CA ALA A 217 3.77 18.33 -4.58
C ALA A 217 3.29 16.90 -4.40
N VAL A 218 2.49 16.39 -5.34
CA VAL A 218 1.96 15.02 -5.32
C VAL A 218 2.45 14.31 -6.56
N LEU A 219 3.15 13.19 -6.41
CA LEU A 219 3.52 12.30 -7.51
C LEU A 219 2.66 11.04 -7.43
N ALA A 220 1.81 10.81 -8.40
CA ALA A 220 0.80 9.76 -8.33
C ALA A 220 0.71 8.92 -9.61
N THR A 221 0.31 7.64 -9.46
CA THR A 221 -0.01 6.77 -10.58
C THR A 221 -1.24 7.28 -11.33
N GLU A 222 -1.36 6.94 -12.61
CA GLU A 222 -2.45 7.39 -13.50
C GLU A 222 -3.84 7.22 -12.88
N ARG A 223 -4.11 6.09 -12.22
CA ARG A 223 -5.41 5.81 -11.61
C ARG A 223 -5.77 6.69 -10.41
N SER A 224 -4.77 7.35 -9.83
CA SER A 224 -4.94 8.24 -8.67
C SER A 224 -5.09 9.71 -9.06
N LEU A 225 -4.82 10.07 -10.32
CA LEU A 225 -4.80 11.47 -10.76
C LEU A 225 -6.17 12.14 -10.65
N ASP A 226 -7.21 11.55 -11.24
CA ASP A 226 -8.54 12.14 -11.26
C ASP A 226 -9.12 12.34 -9.85
N PRO A 227 -9.10 11.34 -8.94
CA PRO A 227 -9.55 11.54 -7.57
C PRO A 227 -8.78 12.62 -6.81
N LEU A 228 -7.46 12.69 -7.00
CA LEU A 228 -6.64 13.72 -6.35
C LEU A 228 -6.93 15.11 -6.91
N ARG A 229 -7.04 15.27 -8.24
CA ARG A 229 -7.36 16.53 -8.89
C ARG A 229 -8.76 17.03 -8.59
N ALA A 230 -9.70 16.13 -8.29
CA ALA A 230 -11.05 16.51 -7.88
C ALA A 230 -11.08 17.28 -6.56
N VAL A 231 -10.06 17.09 -5.69
CA VAL A 231 -9.98 17.73 -4.36
C VAL A 231 -8.70 18.57 -4.17
N ALA A 232 -7.86 18.72 -5.17
CA ALA A 232 -6.63 19.52 -5.14
C ALA A 232 -6.63 20.58 -6.23
N GLU A 233 -5.70 21.52 -6.15
CA GLU A 233 -5.32 22.37 -7.28
C GLU A 233 -4.55 21.49 -8.28
N GLU A 234 -4.88 21.60 -9.57
CA GLU A 234 -4.33 20.70 -10.62
C GLU A 234 -2.80 20.80 -10.70
N GLU A 235 -2.23 21.96 -10.43
CA GLU A 235 -0.80 22.27 -10.56
C GLU A 235 0.08 21.48 -9.57
N ILE A 236 -0.47 21.00 -8.46
CA ILE A 236 0.32 20.23 -7.47
C ILE A 236 0.34 18.73 -7.74
N VAL A 237 -0.54 18.21 -8.63
CA VAL A 237 -0.67 16.77 -8.88
C VAL A 237 0.00 16.39 -10.19
N HIS A 238 1.12 15.69 -10.08
CA HIS A 238 1.97 15.28 -11.19
C HIS A 238 1.83 13.77 -11.49
N PRO A 239 1.69 13.39 -12.78
CA PRO A 239 1.68 12.00 -13.18
C PRO A 239 3.05 11.36 -12.99
N ALA A 240 3.09 10.18 -12.39
CA ALA A 240 4.30 9.39 -12.28
C ALA A 240 4.56 8.61 -13.58
N PRO A 241 5.81 8.49 -14.03
CA PRO A 241 6.18 7.53 -15.05
C PRO A 241 5.83 6.09 -14.63
N ASP A 242 5.36 5.27 -15.58
CA ASP A 242 5.14 3.84 -15.33
C ASP A 242 6.48 3.10 -15.23
N SER A 243 7.10 3.20 -14.07
CA SER A 243 8.40 2.61 -13.77
C SER A 243 8.49 2.20 -12.31
N PHE A 244 8.97 0.99 -12.07
CA PHE A 244 9.26 0.51 -10.71
C PHE A 244 10.28 1.40 -9.96
N ARG A 245 11.17 2.09 -10.70
CA ARG A 245 12.21 2.97 -10.15
C ARG A 245 11.62 4.14 -9.38
N VAL A 246 10.49 4.67 -9.83
CA VAL A 246 9.83 5.83 -9.19
C VAL A 246 9.42 5.56 -7.75
N GLY A 247 9.25 4.29 -7.34
CA GLY A 247 9.03 3.92 -5.95
C GLY A 247 10.21 4.21 -5.01
N GLU A 248 11.41 4.55 -5.54
CA GLU A 248 12.55 5.01 -4.74
C GLU A 248 12.48 6.54 -4.61
N PRO A 249 12.58 7.10 -3.39
CA PRO A 249 12.30 8.52 -3.15
C PRO A 249 13.14 9.48 -3.96
N THR A 250 14.42 9.22 -4.16
CA THR A 250 15.28 10.14 -4.94
C THR A 250 15.01 10.05 -6.45
N MET A 251 14.59 8.90 -6.95
CA MET A 251 14.15 8.75 -8.34
C MET A 251 12.76 9.37 -8.58
N ALA A 252 11.92 9.42 -7.56
CA ALA A 252 10.67 10.18 -7.59
C ALA A 252 10.94 11.70 -7.73
N LEU A 253 11.96 12.21 -7.05
CA LEU A 253 12.39 13.61 -7.21
C LEU A 253 12.89 13.89 -8.64
N GLU A 254 13.66 12.97 -9.25
CA GLU A 254 14.07 13.08 -10.65
C GLU A 254 12.87 13.16 -11.59
N ALA A 255 11.81 12.35 -11.31
CA ALA A 255 10.58 12.40 -12.09
C ALA A 255 9.84 13.75 -11.95
N LEU A 256 9.73 14.28 -10.73
CA LEU A 256 9.12 15.60 -10.47
C LEU A 256 9.90 16.75 -11.12
N GLU A 257 11.21 16.63 -11.21
CA GLU A 257 12.09 17.61 -11.89
C GLU A 257 12.07 17.48 -13.42
N GLY A 258 11.34 16.49 -13.96
CA GLY A 258 11.23 16.28 -15.40
C GLY A 258 12.49 15.70 -16.04
N ASN A 259 13.32 15.02 -15.26
CA ASN A 259 14.54 14.40 -15.76
C ASN A 259 14.23 13.13 -16.58
N ASP A 260 14.82 12.99 -17.78
CA ASP A 260 14.65 11.81 -18.65
C ASP A 260 15.22 10.53 -18.02
N ARG A 261 16.19 10.66 -17.11
CA ARG A 261 16.82 9.54 -16.42
C ARG A 261 16.47 9.52 -14.96
N LEU A 262 15.77 8.48 -14.53
CA LEU A 262 15.49 8.23 -13.13
C LEU A 262 16.68 7.52 -12.49
N GLU A 263 17.64 8.29 -11.97
CA GLU A 263 18.85 7.78 -11.31
C GLU A 263 18.84 8.13 -9.81
N ALA A 264 19.14 7.15 -8.97
CA ALA A 264 19.21 7.37 -7.52
C ALA A 264 20.29 8.43 -7.18
N ARG A 265 19.97 9.36 -6.30
CA ARG A 265 20.92 10.37 -5.80
C ARG A 265 21.87 9.76 -4.77
N ARG A 266 23.05 10.34 -4.64
CA ARG A 266 23.97 9.94 -3.55
C ARG A 266 23.42 10.39 -2.21
N ARG A 267 23.61 9.57 -1.20
CA ARG A 267 23.33 9.89 0.20
C ARG A 267 24.59 9.66 1.03
N PRO A 268 24.93 10.50 2.02
CA PRO A 268 24.38 11.82 2.29
C PRO A 268 24.73 12.86 1.21
N PRO A 269 23.99 14.00 1.10
CA PRO A 269 22.80 14.35 1.86
C PRO A 269 21.57 13.57 1.43
N GLY A 270 20.58 13.43 2.34
CA GLY A 270 19.26 12.88 2.04
C GLY A 270 18.33 13.93 1.43
N PRO A 271 17.12 13.52 0.97
CA PRO A 271 16.11 14.46 0.50
C PRO A 271 15.73 15.53 1.52
N GLU A 272 15.78 15.20 2.81
CA GLU A 272 15.51 16.09 3.93
C GLU A 272 16.47 17.29 4.00
N GLU A 273 17.66 17.15 3.41
CA GLU A 273 18.65 18.22 3.32
C GLU A 273 18.79 18.78 1.89
N TRP A 274 18.67 17.91 0.87
CA TRP A 274 18.85 18.24 -0.54
C TRP A 274 17.93 17.42 -1.44
N GLY A 275 16.67 17.84 -1.53
CA GLY A 275 15.61 17.15 -2.25
C GLY A 275 15.18 17.81 -3.56
N LEU A 276 13.89 18.15 -3.67
CA LEU A 276 13.28 18.69 -4.88
C LEU A 276 13.87 20.07 -5.25
N TYR A 277 14.46 20.16 -6.43
CA TYR A 277 15.19 21.35 -6.90
C TYR A 277 16.25 21.84 -5.90
N GLY A 278 16.89 20.92 -5.15
CA GLY A 278 17.89 21.24 -4.14
C GLY A 278 17.33 21.82 -2.84
N ARG A 279 16.03 21.82 -2.63
CA ARG A 279 15.37 22.28 -1.41
C ARG A 279 15.25 21.13 -0.39
N PRO A 280 15.29 21.40 0.92
CA PRO A 280 14.95 20.41 1.93
C PRO A 280 13.57 19.83 1.64
N THR A 281 13.45 18.50 1.60
CA THR A 281 12.20 17.86 1.14
C THR A 281 11.78 16.71 2.04
N VAL A 282 10.59 16.82 2.62
CA VAL A 282 9.90 15.71 3.28
C VAL A 282 9.20 14.88 2.22
N ILE A 283 9.44 13.58 2.18
CA ILE A 283 8.75 12.65 1.29
C ILE A 283 7.97 11.65 2.13
N HIS A 284 6.64 11.65 2.01
CA HIS A 284 5.77 10.70 2.69
C HIS A 284 4.81 10.01 1.73
N THR A 285 4.53 8.73 2.01
CA THR A 285 3.48 7.99 1.30
C THR A 285 2.10 8.31 1.89
N PRO A 286 1.00 8.11 1.14
CA PRO A 286 -0.36 8.18 1.67
C PRO A 286 -0.57 7.34 2.93
N ARG A 287 0.07 6.16 3.02
CA ARG A 287 0.03 5.30 4.21
C ARG A 287 0.60 5.99 5.45
N THR A 288 1.73 6.67 5.32
CA THR A 288 2.36 7.42 6.42
C THR A 288 1.50 8.61 6.82
N LEU A 289 1.03 9.38 5.84
CA LEU A 289 0.21 10.57 6.08
C LEU A 289 -1.11 10.24 6.81
N LEU A 290 -1.76 9.13 6.45
CA LEU A 290 -2.99 8.72 7.13
C LEU A 290 -2.75 8.09 8.51
N GLN A 291 -1.59 7.49 8.78
CA GLN A 291 -1.19 7.13 10.16
C GLN A 291 -0.94 8.39 10.99
N LEU A 292 -0.30 9.40 10.43
CA LEU A 292 -0.10 10.70 11.06
C LEU A 292 -1.47 11.34 11.40
N ARG A 293 -2.40 11.37 10.45
CA ARG A 293 -3.76 11.85 10.68
C ARG A 293 -4.44 11.12 11.83
N ALA A 294 -4.41 9.79 11.82
CA ALA A 294 -5.01 8.98 12.87
C ALA A 294 -4.42 9.27 14.26
N LEU A 295 -3.11 9.47 14.35
CA LEU A 295 -2.42 9.85 15.58
C LEU A 295 -2.93 11.20 16.10
N LEU A 296 -3.02 12.18 15.23
CA LEU A 296 -3.37 13.55 15.60
C LEU A 296 -4.88 13.73 15.85
N GLU A 297 -5.73 12.89 15.26
CA GLU A 297 -7.14 12.74 15.62
C GLU A 297 -7.34 12.05 16.99
N GLY A 298 -6.27 11.64 17.66
CA GLY A 298 -6.34 11.03 18.99
C GLY A 298 -6.68 9.54 18.97
N LYS A 299 -6.53 8.84 17.85
CA LYS A 299 -6.62 7.38 17.83
C LYS A 299 -5.52 6.77 18.71
N PRO A 300 -5.75 5.63 19.37
CA PRO A 300 -4.77 5.05 20.26
C PRO A 300 -3.55 4.51 19.52
N PHE A 301 -2.36 4.92 19.94
CA PHE A 301 -1.07 4.37 19.54
C PHE A 301 -0.33 3.93 20.79
N ASP A 302 0.43 2.84 20.68
CA ASP A 302 1.26 2.34 21.76
C ASP A 302 2.68 2.92 21.63
N PRO A 303 3.09 3.85 22.50
CA PRO A 303 4.41 4.48 22.41
C PRO A 303 5.54 3.51 22.83
N GLU A 304 5.24 2.39 23.49
CA GLU A 304 6.23 1.37 23.82
C GLU A 304 6.50 0.40 22.65
N SER A 305 5.64 0.43 21.62
CA SER A 305 5.84 -0.37 20.41
C SER A 305 7.05 0.10 19.60
N ALA A 306 7.88 -0.82 19.16
CA ALA A 306 8.99 -0.52 18.25
C ALA A 306 8.53 -0.03 16.85
N ASP A 307 7.24 -0.20 16.53
CA ASP A 307 6.60 0.25 15.29
C ASP A 307 5.14 0.62 15.58
N PRO A 308 4.87 1.79 16.14
CA PRO A 308 3.54 2.20 16.59
C PRO A 308 2.53 2.27 15.43
N GLY A 309 1.28 1.88 15.71
CA GLY A 309 0.17 2.00 14.76
C GLY A 309 -0.15 0.72 14.01
N THR A 310 -0.45 0.84 12.71
CA THR A 310 -0.88 -0.27 11.86
C THR A 310 -0.08 -0.29 10.56
N ARG A 311 -0.13 -1.43 9.86
CA ARG A 311 0.41 -1.58 8.50
C ARG A 311 -0.64 -2.13 7.56
N LEU A 312 -0.70 -1.55 6.38
CA LEU A 312 -1.55 -2.04 5.31
C LEU A 312 -0.77 -3.07 4.49
N ILE A 313 -1.40 -4.22 4.29
CA ILE A 313 -0.83 -5.35 3.56
C ILE A 313 -1.67 -5.61 2.32
N SER A 314 -1.08 -5.39 1.16
CA SER A 314 -1.64 -5.76 -0.14
C SER A 314 -1.35 -7.24 -0.41
N ILE A 315 -2.39 -8.04 -0.59
CA ILE A 315 -2.30 -9.49 -0.81
C ILE A 315 -2.51 -9.79 -2.28
N ARG A 316 -1.64 -10.59 -2.88
CA ARG A 316 -1.70 -10.98 -4.29
C ARG A 316 -1.11 -12.38 -4.55
N GLY A 317 -1.12 -12.80 -5.80
CA GLY A 317 -0.57 -14.09 -6.26
C GLY A 317 -1.65 -15.17 -6.32
N ALA A 318 -1.37 -16.36 -5.81
CA ALA A 318 -2.25 -17.51 -5.82
C ALA A 318 -3.40 -17.38 -4.79
N VAL A 319 -4.30 -16.46 -5.06
CA VAL A 319 -5.50 -16.12 -4.27
C VAL A 319 -6.70 -15.97 -5.20
N SER A 320 -7.90 -16.18 -4.67
CA SER A 320 -9.16 -16.01 -5.44
C SER A 320 -9.34 -14.58 -5.94
N ALA A 321 -8.95 -13.57 -5.13
CA ALA A 321 -8.94 -12.18 -5.53
C ALA A 321 -7.97 -11.35 -4.65
N LEU A 322 -7.57 -10.18 -5.16
CA LEU A 322 -6.67 -9.27 -4.47
C LEU A 322 -7.36 -8.59 -3.29
N ALA A 323 -6.65 -8.39 -2.19
CA ALA A 323 -7.16 -7.68 -1.02
C ALA A 323 -6.10 -6.74 -0.42
N VAL A 324 -6.58 -5.73 0.30
CA VAL A 324 -5.74 -4.91 1.20
C VAL A 324 -6.33 -5.02 2.60
N VAL A 325 -5.55 -5.47 3.55
CA VAL A 325 -5.92 -5.56 4.96
C VAL A 325 -5.06 -4.62 5.79
N GLU A 326 -5.60 -4.16 6.91
CA GLU A 326 -4.87 -3.34 7.87
C GLU A 326 -4.62 -4.16 9.13
N LEU A 327 -3.35 -4.40 9.44
CA LEU A 327 -2.94 -5.16 10.62
C LEU A 327 -2.33 -4.23 11.66
N ARG A 328 -2.59 -4.52 12.93
CA ARG A 328 -1.77 -4.00 14.02
C ARG A 328 -0.34 -4.51 13.84
N THR A 329 0.64 -3.70 14.18
CA THR A 329 2.06 -4.07 14.00
C THR A 329 2.52 -5.23 14.89
N ASP A 330 1.80 -5.52 15.97
CA ASP A 330 2.00 -6.68 16.84
C ASP A 330 1.30 -7.97 16.36
N SER A 331 0.40 -7.86 15.38
CA SER A 331 -0.31 -9.02 14.82
C SER A 331 0.59 -9.81 13.88
N PRO A 332 0.50 -11.15 13.85
CA PRO A 332 1.22 -11.96 12.87
C PRO A 332 0.68 -11.72 11.46
N LEU A 333 1.58 -11.76 10.46
CA LEU A 333 1.19 -11.62 9.04
C LEU A 333 0.19 -12.67 8.59
N SER A 334 0.20 -13.87 9.19
CA SER A 334 -0.76 -14.93 8.89
C SER A 334 -2.22 -14.50 9.08
N THR A 335 -2.48 -13.50 9.92
CA THR A 335 -3.83 -12.91 10.09
C THR A 335 -4.39 -12.41 8.75
N ALA A 336 -3.54 -11.90 7.86
CA ALA A 336 -3.96 -11.38 6.57
C ALA A 336 -4.58 -12.44 5.65
N LEU A 337 -4.21 -13.71 5.80
CA LEU A 337 -4.71 -14.81 4.98
C LEU A 337 -6.22 -15.06 5.16
N ALA A 338 -6.79 -14.65 6.30
CA ALA A 338 -8.23 -14.79 6.54
C ALA A 338 -9.10 -13.88 5.64
N ALA A 339 -8.49 -12.90 4.96
CA ALA A 339 -9.20 -12.03 4.01
C ALA A 339 -9.28 -12.60 2.59
N VAL A 340 -8.56 -13.66 2.30
CA VAL A 340 -8.44 -14.28 0.98
C VAL A 340 -8.49 -15.80 1.08
N GLU A 341 -8.68 -16.46 -0.05
CA GLU A 341 -8.57 -17.92 -0.16
C GLU A 341 -7.23 -18.28 -0.81
N PRO A 342 -6.17 -18.55 -0.01
CA PRO A 342 -4.87 -18.86 -0.55
C PRO A 342 -4.83 -20.31 -1.06
N SER A 343 -4.19 -20.54 -2.23
CA SER A 343 -3.98 -21.87 -2.77
C SER A 343 -2.54 -22.40 -2.56
N GLY A 344 -1.63 -21.58 -1.98
CA GLY A 344 -0.23 -21.94 -1.75
C GLY A 344 0.22 -21.74 -0.29
N ASP A 345 1.39 -22.33 0.02
CA ASP A 345 2.04 -22.27 1.35
C ASP A 345 3.45 -21.65 1.31
N ARG A 346 3.78 -21.01 0.21
CA ARG A 346 5.05 -20.28 0.00
C ARG A 346 4.76 -18.82 -0.25
N TYR A 347 5.48 -17.96 0.43
CA TYR A 347 5.17 -16.54 0.49
C TYR A 347 6.37 -15.69 0.11
N VAL A 348 6.09 -14.55 -0.54
CA VAL A 348 7.04 -13.46 -0.72
C VAL A 348 6.51 -12.25 0.03
N VAL A 349 7.28 -11.77 0.99
CA VAL A 349 6.90 -10.64 1.83
C VAL A 349 7.76 -9.42 1.51
N GLY A 350 7.13 -8.32 1.08
CA GLY A 350 7.79 -7.07 0.71
C GLY A 350 7.90 -6.83 -0.80
N GLY A 351 6.95 -7.33 -1.58
CA GLY A 351 6.82 -7.03 -3.00
C GLY A 351 7.86 -7.66 -3.90
N ARG A 352 8.20 -7.00 -5.00
CA ARG A 352 9.08 -7.53 -6.06
C ARG A 352 10.44 -8.02 -5.52
N PHE A 353 11.02 -7.30 -4.58
CA PHE A 353 12.24 -7.69 -3.89
C PHE A 353 12.00 -8.19 -2.47
N GLY A 354 10.82 -8.75 -2.23
CA GLY A 354 10.44 -9.34 -0.94
C GLY A 354 11.25 -10.60 -0.61
N GLY A 355 11.30 -10.92 0.68
CA GLY A 355 11.91 -12.15 1.16
C GLY A 355 10.96 -13.35 1.01
N LEU A 356 11.49 -14.50 0.61
CA LEU A 356 10.76 -15.75 0.53
C LEU A 356 10.74 -16.47 1.88
N THR A 357 9.57 -17.02 2.24
CA THR A 357 9.36 -17.75 3.49
C THR A 357 8.24 -18.79 3.36
N ARG A 358 8.23 -19.77 4.27
CA ARG A 358 7.11 -20.71 4.48
C ARG A 358 6.25 -20.34 5.68
N SER A 359 6.71 -19.40 6.49
CA SER A 359 5.98 -18.98 7.70
C SER A 359 5.64 -17.51 7.67
N LEU A 360 4.39 -17.19 8.00
CA LEU A 360 3.90 -15.84 8.24
C LEU A 360 3.68 -15.58 9.74
N ASP A 361 4.23 -16.43 10.61
CA ASP A 361 4.18 -16.25 12.06
C ASP A 361 5.26 -15.26 12.52
N VAL A 362 5.18 -14.06 11.98
CA VAL A 362 6.05 -12.93 12.26
C VAL A 362 5.18 -11.68 12.40
N PRO A 363 5.42 -10.84 13.43
CA PRO A 363 4.68 -9.58 13.58
C PRO A 363 4.79 -8.69 12.34
N ALA A 364 3.72 -7.98 12.01
CA ALA A 364 3.66 -7.08 10.85
C ALA A 364 4.52 -5.81 11.03
N SER A 365 5.32 -5.71 12.09
CA SER A 365 6.20 -4.57 12.37
C SER A 365 7.45 -4.57 11.48
N ALA A 366 7.93 -3.37 11.09
CA ALA A 366 9.15 -3.24 10.29
C ALA A 366 10.38 -3.87 10.95
N PRO A 367 10.63 -3.70 12.26
CA PRO A 367 11.76 -4.37 12.92
C PRO A 367 11.69 -5.89 12.84
N ALA A 368 10.50 -6.49 13.09
CA ALA A 368 10.34 -7.95 13.06
C ALA A 368 10.49 -8.52 11.64
N LEU A 369 9.89 -7.87 10.65
CA LEU A 369 10.03 -8.24 9.24
C LEU A 369 11.49 -8.18 8.78
N SER A 370 12.18 -7.08 9.09
CA SER A 370 13.59 -6.89 8.74
C SER A 370 14.50 -7.92 9.42
N ALA A 371 14.26 -8.22 10.69
CA ALA A 371 15.00 -9.25 11.44
C ALA A 371 14.81 -10.65 10.85
N SER A 372 13.64 -10.91 10.27
CA SER A 372 13.32 -12.16 9.55
C SER A 372 13.80 -12.18 8.09
N GLY A 373 14.52 -11.14 7.65
CA GLY A 373 14.98 -11.02 6.26
C GLY A 373 13.88 -10.68 5.26
N LEU A 374 12.70 -10.34 5.72
CA LEU A 374 11.53 -10.00 4.92
C LEU A 374 11.51 -8.50 4.56
N GLY A 375 10.67 -8.13 3.61
CA GLY A 375 10.48 -6.74 3.23
C GLY A 375 9.36 -6.05 4.02
N THR A 376 9.47 -4.74 4.14
CA THR A 376 8.56 -3.90 4.92
C THR A 376 7.59 -3.08 4.06
N GLU A 377 7.58 -3.33 2.77
CA GLU A 377 6.88 -2.54 1.74
C GLU A 377 5.35 -2.72 1.76
N GLY A 378 4.84 -3.68 2.56
CA GLY A 378 3.40 -3.91 2.74
C GLY A 378 2.76 -4.75 1.63
N VAL A 379 3.52 -5.67 1.04
CA VAL A 379 3.03 -6.62 0.04
C VAL A 379 3.25 -8.05 0.53
N LEU A 380 2.19 -8.86 0.48
CA LEU A 380 2.21 -10.29 0.69
C LEU A 380 1.81 -10.97 -0.62
N GLU A 381 2.73 -11.70 -1.22
CA GLU A 381 2.48 -12.48 -2.44
C GLU A 381 2.52 -13.97 -2.09
N ILE A 382 1.47 -14.68 -2.50
CA ILE A 382 1.33 -16.11 -2.31
C ILE A 382 1.74 -16.77 -3.62
N LEU A 383 2.73 -17.66 -3.57
CA LEU A 383 3.18 -18.42 -4.74
C LEU A 383 2.23 -19.58 -5.01
N ASP A 384 2.00 -19.89 -6.28
CA ASP A 384 1.25 -21.05 -6.66
C ASP A 384 1.98 -22.33 -6.18
N PRO A 385 1.27 -23.39 -5.76
CA PRO A 385 1.89 -24.66 -5.40
C PRO A 385 2.81 -25.22 -6.49
N ASP A 386 2.51 -24.94 -7.75
CA ASP A 386 3.29 -25.39 -8.90
C ASP A 386 4.46 -24.43 -9.26
N ASP A 387 4.56 -23.26 -8.66
CA ASP A 387 5.65 -22.33 -8.93
C ASP A 387 7.01 -22.93 -8.53
N CYS A 388 8.00 -22.82 -9.40
CA CYS A 388 9.38 -23.20 -9.09
C CYS A 388 10.09 -22.04 -8.36
N VAL A 389 10.52 -22.26 -7.12
CA VAL A 389 11.22 -21.23 -6.33
C VAL A 389 12.47 -20.71 -7.04
N VAL A 390 13.26 -21.59 -7.69
CA VAL A 390 14.48 -21.18 -8.39
C VAL A 390 14.15 -20.32 -9.61
N ALA A 391 13.10 -20.65 -10.37
CA ALA A 391 12.61 -19.83 -11.47
C ALA A 391 12.09 -18.47 -10.96
N THR A 392 11.28 -18.48 -9.90
CA THR A 392 10.73 -17.25 -9.30
C THR A 392 11.83 -16.27 -8.88
N VAL A 393 12.89 -16.73 -8.20
CA VAL A 393 13.98 -15.82 -7.81
C VAL A 393 14.88 -15.44 -8.98
N GLY A 394 14.99 -16.30 -9.98
CA GLY A 394 15.66 -16.02 -11.24
C GLY A 394 15.01 -14.87 -12.01
N GLU A 395 13.69 -14.88 -12.14
CA GLU A 395 12.91 -13.79 -12.75
C GLU A 395 13.08 -12.45 -11.99
N ARG A 396 13.15 -12.51 -10.65
CA ARG A 396 13.39 -11.31 -9.83
C ARG A 396 14.80 -10.78 -10.00
N ALA A 397 15.80 -11.65 -10.16
CA ALA A 397 17.17 -11.25 -10.48
C ALA A 397 17.27 -10.67 -11.92
N ALA A 398 16.55 -11.25 -12.89
CA ALA A 398 16.43 -10.71 -14.25
C ALA A 398 15.80 -9.30 -14.23
N PHE A 399 14.71 -9.13 -13.50
CA PHE A 399 14.07 -7.84 -13.31
C PHE A 399 15.02 -6.81 -12.68
N ALA A 400 15.78 -7.21 -11.64
CA ALA A 400 16.77 -6.32 -11.02
C ALA A 400 17.88 -5.92 -12.00
N ARG A 401 18.32 -6.82 -12.88
CA ARG A 401 19.29 -6.54 -13.95
C ARG A 401 18.75 -5.55 -14.97
N GLU A 402 17.48 -5.65 -15.33
CA GLU A 402 16.85 -4.83 -16.39
C GLU A 402 16.41 -3.47 -15.85
N GLU A 403 15.84 -3.45 -14.65
CA GLU A 403 15.20 -2.26 -14.07
C GLU A 403 16.13 -1.41 -13.18
N ASN A 404 17.37 -1.81 -12.91
CA ASN A 404 18.25 -0.93 -12.16
C ASN A 404 18.60 0.33 -12.95
N CYS A 405 18.84 1.45 -12.25
CA CYS A 405 19.15 2.74 -12.89
C CYS A 405 20.56 2.82 -13.52
N GLY A 406 21.41 1.81 -13.30
CA GLY A 406 22.76 1.73 -13.84
C GLY A 406 23.81 2.59 -13.12
N ARG A 407 23.45 3.45 -12.17
CA ARG A 407 24.35 4.43 -11.56
C ARG A 407 25.47 3.82 -10.72
N CYS A 408 25.15 2.87 -9.84
CA CYS A 408 26.16 2.29 -8.95
C CYS A 408 26.59 0.88 -9.38
N VAL A 409 27.90 0.62 -9.29
CA VAL A 409 28.49 -0.67 -9.70
C VAL A 409 27.92 -1.86 -8.91
N PRO A 410 27.76 -1.80 -7.56
CA PRO A 410 27.25 -2.94 -6.81
C PRO A 410 25.88 -3.40 -7.27
N CYS A 411 24.96 -2.48 -7.58
CA CYS A 411 23.64 -2.82 -8.09
C CYS A 411 23.70 -3.28 -9.55
N ARG A 412 24.33 -2.50 -10.46
CA ARG A 412 24.37 -2.79 -11.89
C ARG A 412 25.07 -4.10 -12.21
N GLU A 413 26.31 -4.28 -11.75
CA GLU A 413 27.08 -5.50 -12.00
C GLU A 413 26.65 -6.64 -11.09
N GLY A 414 26.26 -6.31 -9.83
CA GLY A 414 25.78 -7.34 -8.90
C GLY A 414 24.51 -8.01 -9.36
N SER A 415 23.50 -7.27 -9.85
CA SER A 415 22.27 -7.88 -10.37
C SER A 415 22.52 -8.73 -11.62
N LYS A 416 23.44 -8.29 -12.50
CA LYS A 416 23.87 -9.06 -13.65
C LYS A 416 24.53 -10.38 -13.24
N GLN A 417 25.51 -10.31 -12.36
CA GLN A 417 26.24 -11.50 -11.88
C GLN A 417 25.30 -12.44 -11.10
N LEU A 418 24.38 -11.89 -10.27
CA LEU A 418 23.41 -12.70 -9.54
C LEU A 418 22.50 -13.48 -10.50
N HIS A 419 22.01 -12.86 -11.55
CA HIS A 419 21.21 -13.49 -12.59
C HIS A 419 22.01 -14.57 -13.34
N GLU A 420 23.26 -14.29 -13.73
CA GLU A 420 24.13 -15.26 -14.41
C GLU A 420 24.44 -16.47 -13.52
N THR A 421 24.73 -16.25 -12.23
CA THR A 421 24.98 -17.33 -11.27
C THR A 421 23.75 -18.21 -11.06
N LEU A 422 22.54 -17.61 -11.03
CA LEU A 422 21.30 -18.40 -10.97
C LEU A 422 21.06 -19.23 -12.24
N ARG A 423 21.44 -18.73 -13.41
CA ARG A 423 21.43 -19.55 -14.63
C ARG A 423 22.38 -20.73 -14.55
N GLY A 424 23.58 -20.52 -14.01
CA GLY A 424 24.56 -21.61 -13.80
C GLY A 424 24.03 -22.77 -12.95
N VAL A 425 23.05 -22.50 -12.04
CA VAL A 425 22.40 -23.57 -11.27
C VAL A 425 21.76 -24.63 -12.18
N TYR A 426 21.14 -24.23 -13.29
CA TYR A 426 20.56 -25.18 -14.27
C TYR A 426 21.61 -25.90 -15.13
N GLU A 427 22.84 -25.42 -15.13
CA GLU A 427 23.99 -26.01 -15.82
C GLU A 427 24.83 -26.90 -14.89
N GLY A 428 24.37 -27.05 -13.62
CA GLY A 428 25.04 -27.83 -12.59
C GLY A 428 26.03 -27.04 -11.74
N GLU A 429 26.12 -25.74 -11.92
CA GLU A 429 27.04 -24.85 -11.21
C GLU A 429 26.32 -24.19 -10.03
N PHE A 430 26.34 -24.81 -8.85
CA PHE A 430 25.72 -24.28 -7.66
C PHE A 430 26.72 -23.91 -6.57
N ASP A 431 26.99 -22.65 -6.39
CA ASP A 431 27.80 -22.10 -5.30
C ASP A 431 26.96 -21.17 -4.40
N SER A 432 26.40 -21.73 -3.34
CA SER A 432 25.56 -20.97 -2.39
C SER A 432 26.36 -19.90 -1.63
N ALA A 433 27.67 -20.07 -1.45
CA ALA A 433 28.51 -19.12 -0.75
C ALA A 433 28.74 -17.86 -1.62
N ALA A 434 29.03 -18.05 -2.91
CA ALA A 434 29.17 -16.94 -3.87
C ALA A 434 27.89 -16.14 -4.00
N ILE A 435 26.72 -16.80 -4.07
CA ILE A 435 25.41 -16.13 -4.15
C ILE A 435 25.13 -15.29 -2.89
N ARG A 436 25.41 -15.86 -1.70
CA ARG A 436 25.22 -15.13 -0.42
C ARG A 436 26.15 -13.92 -0.34
N GLU A 437 27.40 -14.06 -0.72
CA GLU A 437 28.37 -12.98 -0.69
C GLU A 437 27.99 -11.87 -1.67
N LEU A 438 27.61 -12.18 -2.89
CA LEU A 438 27.16 -11.21 -3.88
C LEU A 438 25.94 -10.43 -3.39
N SER A 439 24.92 -11.14 -2.84
CA SER A 439 23.73 -10.51 -2.26
C SER A 439 24.09 -9.60 -1.07
N ARG A 440 25.08 -10.01 -0.25
CA ARG A 440 25.58 -9.21 0.86
C ARG A 440 26.25 -7.92 0.37
N VAL A 441 27.13 -8.01 -0.63
CA VAL A 441 27.81 -6.85 -1.23
C VAL A 441 26.78 -5.88 -1.80
N MET A 442 25.81 -6.37 -2.59
CA MET A 442 24.75 -5.51 -3.11
C MET A 442 24.01 -4.77 -2.00
N ARG A 443 23.61 -5.49 -0.94
CA ARG A 443 22.87 -4.91 0.18
C ARG A 443 23.64 -3.82 0.93
N THR A 444 24.97 -3.99 1.11
CA THR A 444 25.77 -3.11 1.98
C THR A 444 26.47 -1.98 1.25
N THR A 445 26.52 -2.02 -0.07
CA THR A 445 27.31 -1.06 -0.86
C THR A 445 26.54 -0.39 -2.00
N SER A 446 25.27 -0.75 -2.23
CA SER A 446 24.41 -0.04 -3.18
C SER A 446 24.04 1.35 -2.67
N LEU A 447 23.76 2.28 -3.59
CA LEU A 447 23.46 3.68 -3.25
C LEU A 447 22.02 3.88 -2.75
N CYS A 448 21.10 2.97 -3.05
CA CYS A 448 19.68 3.13 -2.76
C CYS A 448 19.01 1.80 -2.43
N ALA A 449 17.81 1.89 -1.89
CA ALA A 449 17.00 0.76 -1.47
C ALA A 449 16.72 -0.28 -2.57
N PHE A 450 16.69 0.13 -3.85
CA PHE A 450 16.57 -0.80 -4.97
C PHE A 450 17.70 -1.84 -4.96
N GLY A 451 18.96 -1.37 -4.99
CA GLY A 451 20.12 -2.28 -5.02
C GLY A 451 20.32 -3.03 -3.71
N GLU A 452 19.98 -2.42 -2.57
CA GLU A 452 20.04 -3.05 -1.25
C GLU A 452 19.06 -4.24 -1.14
N ALA A 453 17.88 -4.10 -1.74
CA ALA A 453 16.82 -5.12 -1.69
C ALA A 453 16.92 -6.17 -2.80
N ALA A 454 17.55 -5.88 -3.93
CA ALA A 454 17.52 -6.71 -5.14
C ALA A 454 18.03 -8.16 -4.93
N GLY A 455 18.95 -8.39 -3.99
CA GLY A 455 19.46 -9.72 -3.63
C GLY A 455 18.62 -10.44 -2.55
N ARG A 456 17.62 -9.78 -1.93
CA ARG A 456 16.83 -10.34 -0.83
C ARG A 456 16.05 -11.60 -1.21
N PRO A 457 15.36 -11.65 -2.37
CA PRO A 457 14.62 -12.85 -2.77
C PRO A 457 15.51 -14.09 -2.84
N VAL A 458 16.66 -13.95 -3.47
CA VAL A 458 17.60 -15.09 -3.66
C VAL A 458 18.21 -15.52 -2.33
N ARG A 459 18.64 -14.57 -1.50
CA ARG A 459 19.22 -14.85 -0.18
C ARG A 459 18.24 -15.63 0.70
N THR A 460 17.01 -15.17 0.83
CA THR A 460 15.99 -15.80 1.68
C THR A 460 15.50 -17.12 1.10
N ALA A 461 15.46 -17.26 -0.23
CA ALA A 461 15.19 -18.54 -0.87
C ALA A 461 16.30 -19.56 -0.57
N LEU A 462 17.57 -19.15 -0.58
CA LEU A 462 18.68 -20.04 -0.19
C LEU A 462 18.61 -20.45 1.30
N GLU A 463 18.13 -19.57 2.17
CA GLU A 463 17.97 -19.88 3.59
C GLU A 463 16.85 -20.89 3.84
N THR A 464 15.77 -20.83 3.05
CA THR A 464 14.54 -21.61 3.29
C THR A 464 14.40 -22.81 2.35
N PHE A 465 14.90 -22.71 1.11
CA PHE A 465 14.64 -23.65 0.01
C PHE A 465 15.95 -24.16 -0.65
N GLU A 466 17.09 -24.13 0.03
CA GLU A 466 18.38 -24.60 -0.54
C GLU A 466 18.30 -25.99 -1.19
N PRO A 467 17.53 -26.98 -0.66
CA PRO A 467 17.35 -28.26 -1.33
C PRO A 467 16.80 -28.17 -2.76
N GLU A 468 15.96 -27.17 -3.06
CA GLU A 468 15.44 -26.97 -4.43
C GLU A 468 16.52 -26.49 -5.40
N PHE A 469 17.45 -25.63 -4.95
CA PHE A 469 18.62 -25.24 -5.75
C PHE A 469 19.54 -26.41 -6.05
N ARG A 470 19.82 -27.26 -5.06
CA ARG A 470 20.62 -28.49 -5.24
C ARG A 470 19.96 -29.43 -6.23
N ALA A 471 18.64 -29.63 -6.12
CA ALA A 471 17.92 -30.49 -7.05
C ALA A 471 18.01 -29.97 -8.50
N HIS A 472 17.93 -28.64 -8.71
CA HIS A 472 18.09 -28.06 -10.03
C HIS A 472 19.50 -28.21 -10.58
N ALA A 473 20.54 -28.07 -9.76
CA ALA A 473 21.93 -28.35 -10.15
C ALA A 473 22.14 -29.82 -10.52
N GLU A 474 21.31 -30.74 -10.00
CA GLU A 474 21.30 -32.16 -10.38
C GLU A 474 20.37 -32.46 -11.59
N GLY A 475 19.84 -31.45 -12.25
CA GLY A 475 18.94 -31.56 -13.40
C GLY A 475 17.49 -31.94 -13.07
N ARG A 476 17.04 -31.73 -11.82
CA ARG A 476 15.68 -32.05 -11.37
C ARG A 476 14.95 -30.80 -10.87
N CYS A 477 13.76 -30.55 -11.37
CA CYS A 477 12.87 -29.54 -10.81
C CYS A 477 11.87 -30.19 -9.84
N PRO A 478 11.86 -29.89 -8.52
CA PRO A 478 10.92 -30.47 -7.57
C PRO A 478 9.46 -30.17 -7.86
N SER A 479 9.13 -28.96 -8.38
CA SER A 479 7.76 -28.58 -8.77
C SER A 479 7.37 -29.16 -10.16
N GLY A 480 8.35 -29.56 -10.98
CA GLY A 480 8.09 -30.03 -12.35
C GLY A 480 7.64 -28.97 -13.34
N SER A 481 7.53 -27.72 -12.92
CA SER A 481 6.91 -26.62 -13.68
C SER A 481 7.92 -25.73 -14.42
N CYS A 482 9.19 -25.69 -14.00
CA CYS A 482 10.16 -24.84 -14.67
C CYS A 482 10.63 -25.44 -16.00
N GLY A 483 10.39 -24.71 -17.11
CA GLY A 483 10.92 -25.06 -18.45
C GLY A 483 12.41 -24.73 -18.64
N GLY A 484 13.18 -24.63 -17.55
CA GLY A 484 14.52 -24.05 -17.56
C GLY A 484 14.46 -22.52 -17.57
N PHE A 485 15.43 -21.90 -16.97
CA PHE A 485 15.58 -20.45 -16.94
C PHE A 485 16.11 -19.97 -18.30
N ARG A 486 15.32 -19.24 -19.09
CA ARG A 486 15.69 -18.74 -20.42
C ARG A 486 16.24 -17.33 -20.34
#